data_cfdcb44d2d2afe36b03477d7eaf415f4
#
_entry.id   cfdcb44d2d2afe36b03477d7eaf415f4
#
_cell.length_a   1.000
_cell.length_b   1.000
_cell.length_c   1.000
_cell.angle_alpha   90.00
_cell.angle_beta   90.00
_cell.angle_gamma   90.00
#
_symmetry.space_group_name_H-M   'P 1'
#
loop_
_entity.id
_entity.type
_entity.pdbx_description
1 polymer ?
#
loop_
_entity_poly.entity_id
_entity_poly.type
_entity_poly.pdbx_seq_one_letter_code
_entity_poly.pdbx_strand_id
1 'polypeptide(L)' 'LLDEIVRDLKNYELEFRIEELESKFSQDLSESTFNEIRELKKLQKIN' A
#
# COMPACT_ATOMS: atom_id res chain seq x y z
N LEU A 1 -2.21 -10.64 -21.75
CA LEU A 1 -3.03 -9.54 -22.02
C LEU A 1 -3.94 -9.27 -20.86
N LEU A 2 -4.70 -10.26 -20.42
CA LEU A 2 -5.49 -10.09 -19.21
C LEU A 2 -4.59 -9.98 -17.98
N ASP A 3 -3.40 -10.54 -18.06
CA ASP A 3 -2.46 -10.51 -16.95
C ASP A 3 -2.01 -9.08 -16.62
N GLU A 4 -1.85 -8.27 -17.65
CA GLU A 4 -1.43 -6.89 -17.43
C GLU A 4 -2.47 -6.09 -16.69
N ILE A 5 -3.74 -6.30 -17.02
CA ILE A 5 -4.83 -5.58 -16.37
C ILE A 5 -4.92 -5.99 -14.90
N VAL A 6 -4.77 -7.28 -14.64
CA VAL A 6 -4.83 -7.76 -13.25
C VAL A 6 -3.68 -7.19 -12.43
N ARG A 7 -2.52 -7.06 -13.04
CA ARG A 7 -1.37 -6.50 -12.36
C ARG A 7 -1.61 -5.04 -11.98
N ASP A 8 -2.15 -4.29 -12.91
CA ASP A 8 -2.43 -2.88 -12.67
C ASP A 8 -3.42 -2.71 -11.53
N LEU A 9 -4.43 -3.56 -11.52
CA LEU A 9 -5.46 -3.50 -10.49
C LEU A 9 -4.87 -3.78 -9.11
N LYS A 10 -3.99 -4.76 -9.02
CA LYS A 10 -3.37 -5.11 -7.76
C LYS A 10 -2.51 -3.99 -7.24
N ASN A 11 -1.75 -3.36 -8.12
CA ASN A 11 -0.93 -2.22 -7.73
C ASN A 11 -1.79 -1.07 -7.24
N TYR A 12 -2.91 -0.85 -7.89
CA TYR A 12 -3.82 0.19 -7.52
C TYR A 12 -4.38 -0.04 -6.11
N GLU A 13 -4.73 -1.28 -5.83
CA GLU A 13 -5.24 -1.63 -4.52
C GLU A 13 -4.20 -1.40 -3.43
N LEU A 14 -2.97 -1.77 -3.71
CA LEU A 14 -1.88 -1.58 -2.75
C LEU A 14 -1.67 -0.10 -2.47
N GLU A 15 -1.64 0.70 -3.51
CA GLU A 15 -1.46 2.13 -3.34
C GLU A 15 -2.59 2.74 -2.52
N PHE A 16 -3.80 2.33 -2.81
CA PHE A 16 -4.96 2.83 -2.09
C PHE A 16 -4.87 2.46 -0.62
N ARG A 17 -4.45 1.25 -0.33
CA ARG A 17 -4.32 0.81 1.04
C ARG A 17 -3.25 1.59 1.78
N ILE A 18 -2.14 1.83 1.11
CA ILE A 18 -1.06 2.59 1.71
C ILE A 18 -1.52 4.01 2.02
N GLU A 19 -2.25 4.61 1.12
CA GLU A 19 -2.77 5.95 1.36
C GLU A 19 -3.71 5.98 2.55
N GLU A 20 -4.55 4.98 2.67
CA GLU A 20 -5.47 4.90 3.79
C GLU A 20 -4.71 4.77 5.11
N LEU A 21 -3.71 3.93 5.12
CA LEU A 21 -2.92 3.74 6.32
C LEU A 21 -2.12 4.99 6.67
N GLU A 22 -1.60 5.65 5.67
CA GLU A 22 -0.86 6.88 5.91
C GLU A 22 -1.77 7.97 6.47
N SER A 23 -3.00 8.02 5.99
CA SER A 23 -3.96 8.97 6.52
C SER A 23 -4.29 8.66 7.97
N LYS A 24 -4.44 7.40 8.28
CA LYS A 24 -4.69 6.99 9.65
C LYS A 24 -3.50 7.27 10.53
N PHE A 25 -2.32 7.03 10.02
CA PHE A 25 -1.09 7.24 10.76
C PHE A 25 -0.91 8.72 11.09
N SER A 26 -1.39 9.58 10.23
CA SER A 26 -1.32 11.03 10.47
C SER A 26 -2.11 11.42 11.71
N GLN A 27 -3.22 10.71 11.95
CA GLN A 27 -4.06 11.00 13.10
C GLN A 27 -3.63 10.22 14.34
N ASP A 28 -3.20 9.00 14.13
CA ASP A 28 -2.79 8.14 15.22
C ASP A 28 -1.39 7.58 14.94
N LEU A 29 -0.40 8.22 15.49
CA LEU A 29 1.00 7.82 15.27
C LEU A 29 1.32 6.55 16.02
N SER A 30 0.81 5.43 15.54
CA SER A 30 1.06 4.16 16.19
C SER A 30 2.09 3.38 15.39
N GLU A 31 2.97 2.70 16.10
CA GLU A 31 4.04 1.92 15.49
C GLU A 31 3.47 0.81 14.62
N SER A 32 2.37 0.24 15.05
CA SER A 32 1.76 -0.85 14.28
C SER A 32 1.37 -0.38 12.89
N THR A 33 0.75 0.78 12.81
CA THR A 33 0.36 1.33 11.53
C THR A 33 1.57 1.65 10.67
N PHE A 34 2.60 2.17 11.29
CA PHE A 34 3.83 2.49 10.58
C PHE A 34 4.45 1.22 9.99
N ASN A 35 4.47 0.16 10.77
CA ASN A 35 5.01 -1.11 10.30
C ASN A 35 4.21 -1.67 9.14
N GLU A 36 2.90 -1.53 9.20
CA GLU A 36 2.03 -1.99 8.12
C GLU A 36 2.33 -1.23 6.83
N ILE A 37 2.45 0.07 6.95
CA ILE A 37 2.76 0.89 5.78
C ILE A 37 4.10 0.46 5.19
N ARG A 38 5.06 0.24 6.03
CA ARG A 38 6.39 -0.16 5.59
C ARG A 38 6.34 -1.50 4.86
N GLU A 39 5.57 -2.43 5.39
CA GLU A 39 5.44 -3.74 4.79
C GLU A 39 4.76 -3.64 3.43
N LEU A 40 3.72 -2.85 3.35
CA LEU A 40 3.00 -2.68 2.10
C LEU A 40 3.88 -2.02 1.05
N LYS A 41 4.68 -1.07 1.45
CA LYS A 41 5.59 -0.41 0.54
C LYS A 41 6.64 -1.38 0.01
N LYS A 42 7.01 -2.34 0.82
CA LYS A 42 7.94 -3.36 0.39
C LYS A 42 7.32 -4.24 -0.69
N LEU A 43 6.05 -4.56 -0.51
CA LEU A 43 5.33 -5.35 -1.49
C LEU A 43 5.14 -4.58 -2.79
N GLN A 44 5.04 -3.28 -2.68
CA GLN A 44 4.92 -2.40 -3.84
C GLN A 44 6.28 -2.21 -4.49
N LYS A 45 6.83 -3.27 -4.95
CA LYS A 45 8.15 -3.20 -5.57
C LYS A 45 8.02 -2.76 -7.01
N ILE A 46 8.44 -1.56 -7.27
CA ILE A 46 8.42 -1.02 -8.60
C ILE A 46 9.82 -1.07 -9.15
N ASN A 47 9.98 -1.90 -10.14
CA ASN A 47 11.26 -1.97 -10.82
C ASN A 47 11.06 -2.03 -12.29
#